data_a114697ff04c11c812b587f720e7fd15
#
_entry.id   a114697ff04c11c812b587f720e7fd15
#
_cell.length_a   1.000
_cell.length_b   1.000
_cell.length_c   1.000
_cell.angle_alpha   90.00
_cell.angle_beta   90.00
_cell.angle_gamma   90.00
#
_symmetry.space_group_name_H-M   'P 1'
#
loop_
_entity.id
_entity.type
_entity.pdbx_description
1 polymer ?
#
loop_
_entity_poly.entity_id
_entity_poly.type
_entity_poly.pdbx_seq_one_letter_code
_entity_poly.pdbx_strand_id
1 'polypeptide(L)'
;GGLAGAEALFQRLSAAAGRGDASWRAYLSQAETETLPRVDARDRIGEGPWYNADGVLIAANLADLHEDRNNVRKYTALNERGEEVNGRGDSPNRHDILTGSDSTGRLHDPDPAISTCDNWTSASDDHRARIGHHDRLGGANASWNSVHDARGCSQASLVATGGDGLLYCFSAD
;
A
#
# COMPACT_ATOMS: atom_id res chain seq x y z
N GLY A 1 -7.29 12.96 6.08
CA GLY A 1 -6.10 12.59 5.47
C GLY A 1 -4.99 12.13 6.38
N GLY A 2 -3.87 11.93 5.79
CA GLY A 2 -2.67 11.42 6.44
C GLY A 2 -2.79 9.95 6.86
N LEU A 3 -1.78 9.47 7.59
CA LEU A 3 -1.74 8.09 8.09
C LEU A 3 -2.95 7.78 8.99
N ALA A 4 -3.32 8.70 9.88
CA ALA A 4 -4.46 8.50 10.77
C ALA A 4 -5.78 8.34 10.02
N GLY A 5 -5.95 9.07 8.90
CA GLY A 5 -7.14 8.93 8.05
C GLY A 5 -7.21 7.58 7.35
N ALA A 6 -6.07 7.07 6.87
CA ALA A 6 -5.96 5.75 6.26
C ALA A 6 -6.28 4.63 7.28
N GLU A 7 -5.75 4.73 8.51
CA GLU A 7 -6.03 3.76 9.58
C GLU A 7 -7.50 3.76 10.00
N ALA A 8 -8.09 4.94 10.17
CA ALA A 8 -9.51 5.04 10.48
C ALA A 8 -10.41 4.46 9.37
N LEU A 9 -9.98 4.58 8.10
CA LEU A 9 -10.67 3.94 6.99
C LEU A 9 -10.58 2.41 7.11
N PHE A 10 -9.38 1.86 7.31
CA PHE A 10 -9.19 0.41 7.42
C PHE A 10 -9.91 -0.18 8.62
N GLN A 11 -9.90 0.47 9.77
CA GLN A 11 -10.63 0.01 10.94
C GLN A 11 -12.16 -0.07 10.66
N ARG A 12 -12.70 0.88 9.89
CA ARG A 12 -14.13 0.82 9.48
C ARG A 12 -14.39 -0.31 8.47
N LEU A 13 -13.53 -0.48 7.46
CA LEU A 13 -13.70 -1.51 6.45
C LEU A 13 -13.56 -2.91 7.04
N SER A 14 -12.56 -3.13 7.91
CA SER A 14 -12.37 -4.40 8.59
C SER A 14 -13.52 -4.75 9.54
N ALA A 15 -14.04 -3.77 10.27
CA ALA A 15 -15.22 -3.97 11.11
C ALA A 15 -16.46 -4.35 10.28
N ALA A 16 -16.66 -3.70 9.12
CA ALA A 16 -17.75 -4.04 8.20
C ALA A 16 -17.58 -5.44 7.57
N ALA A 17 -16.34 -5.93 7.45
CA ALA A 17 -16.02 -7.27 6.99
C ALA A 17 -15.96 -8.33 8.12
N GLY A 18 -16.36 -7.98 9.35
CA GLY A 18 -16.36 -8.88 10.51
C GLY A 18 -14.97 -9.15 11.11
N ARG A 19 -14.01 -8.26 10.87
CA ARG A 19 -12.60 -8.38 11.33
C ARG A 19 -12.14 -7.14 12.12
N GLY A 20 -13.07 -6.51 12.83
CA GLY A 20 -12.83 -5.26 13.57
C GLY A 20 -12.02 -5.42 14.86
N ASP A 21 -11.75 -6.64 15.30
CA ASP A 21 -11.04 -6.92 16.56
C ASP A 21 -9.52 -6.73 16.47
N ALA A 22 -8.96 -6.72 15.26
CA ALA A 22 -7.54 -6.52 15.01
C ALA A 22 -7.18 -5.03 14.83
N SER A 23 -5.92 -4.70 15.11
CA SER A 23 -5.34 -3.37 14.87
C SER A 23 -4.85 -3.27 13.43
N TRP A 24 -5.60 -2.61 12.57
CA TRP A 24 -5.29 -2.50 11.16
C TRP A 24 -4.41 -1.29 10.85
N ARG A 25 -3.34 -1.51 10.10
CA ARG A 25 -2.37 -0.50 9.69
C ARG A 25 -2.28 -0.38 8.17
N ALA A 26 -2.29 0.86 7.68
CA ALA A 26 -1.95 1.13 6.29
C ALA A 26 -0.43 0.94 6.07
N TYR A 27 -0.05 0.22 5.04
CA TYR A 27 1.34 0.13 4.60
C TYR A 27 1.72 1.38 3.81
N LEU A 28 1.99 2.46 4.54
CA LEU A 28 2.31 3.77 4.00
C LEU A 28 3.52 4.35 4.72
N SER A 29 4.51 4.83 3.96
CA SER A 29 5.59 5.67 4.50
C SER A 29 5.18 7.13 4.55
N GLN A 30 5.80 7.90 5.44
CA GLN A 30 5.58 9.33 5.65
C GLN A 30 6.91 10.05 5.78
N ALA A 31 7.06 11.18 5.10
CA ALA A 31 8.23 12.03 5.24
C ALA A 31 8.17 12.87 6.52
N GLU A 32 9.34 13.19 7.06
CA GLU A 32 9.47 14.12 8.17
C GLU A 32 9.09 15.55 7.75
N THR A 33 8.41 16.25 8.63
CA THR A 33 8.12 17.69 8.51
C THR A 33 8.34 18.33 9.87
N GLU A 34 8.16 19.64 9.99
CA GLU A 34 8.23 20.33 11.29
C GLU A 34 7.27 19.78 12.36
N THR A 35 6.16 19.16 11.93
CA THR A 35 5.09 18.69 12.82
C THR A 35 4.87 17.17 12.79
N LEU A 36 5.46 16.48 11.84
CA LEU A 36 5.28 15.03 11.64
C LEU A 36 6.63 14.32 11.64
N PRO A 37 6.80 13.21 12.38
CA PRO A 37 8.00 12.41 12.30
C PRO A 37 8.07 11.64 10.97
N ARG A 38 9.27 11.26 10.54
CA ARG A 38 9.46 10.25 9.50
C ARG A 38 8.85 8.92 9.96
N VAL A 39 8.19 8.23 9.04
CA VAL A 39 7.64 6.89 9.27
C VAL A 39 7.98 6.00 8.08
N ASP A 40 8.59 4.87 8.33
CA ASP A 40 8.80 3.81 7.36
C ASP A 40 7.63 2.81 7.44
N ALA A 41 7.04 2.44 6.31
CA ALA A 41 5.84 1.59 6.28
C ALA A 41 6.06 0.24 6.96
N ARG A 42 7.25 -0.35 6.80
CA ARG A 42 7.64 -1.62 7.40
C ARG A 42 7.60 -1.63 8.93
N ASP A 43 7.85 -0.48 9.56
CA ASP A 43 7.95 -0.38 11.02
C ASP A 43 6.57 -0.24 11.70
N ARG A 44 5.49 -0.20 10.91
CA ARG A 44 4.12 0.03 11.40
C ARG A 44 3.25 -1.22 11.44
N ILE A 45 3.60 -2.22 10.67
CA ILE A 45 2.71 -3.36 10.37
C ILE A 45 2.93 -4.57 11.27
N GLY A 46 3.77 -4.43 12.31
CA GLY A 46 4.14 -5.56 13.17
C GLY A 46 5.23 -6.44 12.56
N GLU A 47 5.39 -7.65 13.07
CA GLU A 47 6.47 -8.55 12.68
C GLU A 47 6.00 -9.79 11.89
N GLY A 48 4.68 -9.98 11.79
CA GLY A 48 4.07 -11.15 11.15
C GLY A 48 3.88 -12.33 12.11
N PRO A 49 3.51 -13.52 11.61
CA PRO A 49 3.20 -13.81 10.22
C PRO A 49 1.88 -13.16 9.75
N TRP A 50 1.79 -12.85 8.46
CA TRP A 50 0.56 -12.31 7.88
C TRP A 50 -0.09 -13.31 6.92
N TYR A 51 -1.40 -13.39 7.01
CA TYR A 51 -2.25 -14.23 6.17
C TYR A 51 -3.29 -13.35 5.46
N ASN A 52 -3.69 -13.76 4.26
CA ASN A 52 -4.80 -13.10 3.58
C ASN A 52 -6.16 -13.54 4.17
N ALA A 53 -7.24 -13.02 3.60
CA ALA A 53 -8.60 -13.33 4.03
C ALA A 53 -8.97 -14.81 3.96
N ASP A 54 -8.31 -15.58 3.10
CA ASP A 54 -8.54 -17.03 2.90
C ASP A 54 -7.58 -17.89 3.75
N GLY A 55 -6.77 -17.28 4.63
CA GLY A 55 -5.82 -17.99 5.46
C GLY A 55 -4.55 -18.44 4.73
N VAL A 56 -4.27 -17.89 3.54
CA VAL A 56 -3.04 -18.17 2.81
C VAL A 56 -1.91 -17.31 3.38
N LEU A 57 -0.78 -17.93 3.73
CA LEU A 57 0.40 -17.21 4.22
C LEU A 57 0.92 -16.25 3.17
N ILE A 58 0.99 -14.98 3.52
CA ILE A 58 1.56 -13.90 2.69
C ILE A 58 3.06 -13.74 2.96
N ALA A 59 3.45 -13.65 4.23
CA ALA A 59 4.84 -13.61 4.65
C ALA A 59 4.96 -14.08 6.11
N ALA A 60 6.04 -14.77 6.43
CA ALA A 60 6.28 -15.26 7.78
C ALA A 60 6.81 -14.16 8.72
N ASN A 61 7.47 -13.15 8.18
CA ASN A 61 8.08 -12.04 8.92
C ASN A 61 8.43 -10.88 7.97
N LEU A 62 8.96 -9.78 8.53
CA LEU A 62 9.38 -8.59 7.77
C LEU A 62 10.43 -8.89 6.69
N ALA A 63 11.37 -9.81 6.94
CA ALA A 63 12.38 -10.18 5.95
C ALA A 63 11.73 -10.87 4.76
N ASP A 64 10.88 -11.88 4.99
CA ASP A 64 10.14 -12.55 3.93
C ASP A 64 9.28 -11.59 3.12
N LEU A 65 8.63 -10.63 3.80
CA LEU A 65 7.78 -9.66 3.13
C LEU A 65 8.56 -8.75 2.17
N HIS A 66 9.80 -8.36 2.51
CA HIS A 66 10.58 -7.39 1.74
C HIS A 66 11.70 -8.01 0.87
N GLU A 67 12.02 -9.30 1.04
CA GLU A 67 13.08 -10.00 0.32
C GLU A 67 12.58 -10.91 -0.82
N ASP A 68 11.50 -10.56 -1.45
CA ASP A 68 10.92 -11.29 -2.60
C ASP A 68 10.46 -12.75 -2.33
N ARG A 69 10.44 -13.16 -1.06
CA ARG A 69 9.94 -14.47 -0.62
C ARG A 69 8.46 -14.46 -0.25
N ASN A 70 7.85 -13.28 -0.21
CA ASN A 70 6.44 -13.12 0.10
C ASN A 70 5.53 -13.66 -1.02
N ASN A 71 4.28 -13.90 -0.64
CA ASN A 71 3.26 -14.40 -1.54
C ASN A 71 2.23 -13.31 -1.94
N VAL A 72 2.65 -12.05 -2.01
CA VAL A 72 1.82 -10.99 -2.60
C VAL A 72 1.77 -11.19 -4.11
N ARG A 73 0.63 -11.61 -4.63
CA ARG A 73 0.35 -11.90 -6.04
C ARG A 73 -1.10 -11.54 -6.35
N LYS A 74 -1.50 -11.50 -7.61
CA LYS A 74 -2.88 -11.19 -8.02
C LYS A 74 -3.93 -11.98 -7.24
N TYR A 75 -3.74 -13.28 -7.08
CA TYR A 75 -4.74 -14.18 -6.47
C TYR A 75 -4.61 -14.31 -4.94
N THR A 76 -3.67 -13.63 -4.33
CA THR A 76 -3.45 -13.66 -2.88
C THR A 76 -3.56 -12.29 -2.23
N ALA A 77 -3.38 -11.20 -2.99
CA ALA A 77 -3.62 -9.83 -2.54
C ALA A 77 -5.12 -9.52 -2.65
N LEU A 78 -5.89 -10.02 -1.68
CA LEU A 78 -7.34 -9.88 -1.63
C LEU A 78 -7.76 -8.58 -0.96
N ASN A 79 -8.96 -8.08 -1.30
CA ASN A 79 -9.56 -6.95 -0.60
C ASN A 79 -10.10 -7.39 0.79
N GLU A 80 -10.71 -6.44 1.53
CA GLU A 80 -11.25 -6.68 2.87
C GLU A 80 -12.38 -7.71 2.92
N ARG A 81 -12.97 -8.05 1.78
CA ARG A 81 -14.05 -9.06 1.65
C ARG A 81 -13.55 -10.43 1.22
N GLY A 82 -12.25 -10.56 0.95
CA GLY A 82 -11.66 -11.78 0.40
C GLY A 82 -11.82 -11.91 -1.11
N GLU A 83 -12.08 -10.81 -1.83
CA GLU A 83 -12.26 -10.82 -3.28
C GLU A 83 -10.95 -10.43 -3.98
N GLU A 84 -10.71 -10.96 -5.17
CA GLU A 84 -9.57 -10.57 -6.00
C GLU A 84 -9.70 -9.11 -6.45
N VAL A 85 -8.58 -8.39 -6.43
CA VAL A 85 -8.47 -7.05 -7.00
C VAL A 85 -8.00 -7.18 -8.45
N ASN A 86 -8.64 -6.45 -9.36
CA ASN A 86 -8.23 -6.40 -10.75
C ASN A 86 -6.75 -6.04 -10.90
N GLY A 87 -6.04 -6.81 -11.72
CA GLY A 87 -4.64 -6.63 -12.03
C GLY A 87 -4.40 -6.18 -13.46
N ARG A 88 -3.15 -6.24 -13.90
CA ARG A 88 -2.78 -5.94 -15.27
C ARG A 88 -3.46 -6.93 -16.24
N GLY A 89 -4.13 -6.38 -17.25
CA GLY A 89 -4.90 -7.15 -18.23
C GLY A 89 -6.38 -7.24 -17.91
N ASP A 90 -6.81 -6.87 -16.73
CA ASP A 90 -8.23 -6.74 -16.40
C ASP A 90 -8.75 -5.33 -16.75
N SER A 91 -10.07 -5.19 -16.79
CA SER A 91 -10.74 -3.92 -17.03
C SER A 91 -11.78 -3.63 -15.94
N PRO A 92 -11.63 -2.53 -15.17
CA PRO A 92 -10.47 -1.63 -15.15
C PRO A 92 -9.23 -2.28 -14.54
N ASN A 93 -8.01 -1.83 -14.96
CA ASN A 93 -6.78 -2.19 -14.28
C ASN A 93 -6.70 -1.43 -12.94
N ARG A 94 -6.33 -2.12 -11.84
CA ARG A 94 -6.22 -1.58 -10.50
C ARG A 94 -4.99 -2.10 -9.75
N HIS A 95 -3.93 -2.43 -10.48
CA HIS A 95 -2.77 -3.08 -9.86
C HIS A 95 -1.84 -2.14 -9.09
N ASP A 96 -1.91 -0.83 -9.34
CA ASP A 96 -1.11 0.17 -8.62
C ASP A 96 -1.64 0.37 -7.21
N ILE A 97 -0.80 0.12 -6.22
CA ILE A 97 -1.10 0.30 -4.80
C ILE A 97 -0.17 1.38 -4.25
N LEU A 98 -0.73 2.38 -3.59
CA LEU A 98 0.01 3.48 -2.97
C LEU A 98 0.81 2.97 -1.76
N THR A 99 2.09 3.33 -1.66
CA THR A 99 2.96 2.90 -0.55
C THR A 99 3.87 4.00 -0.02
N GLY A 100 4.38 4.89 -0.89
CA GLY A 100 5.41 5.87 -0.52
C GLY A 100 6.75 5.23 -0.16
N SER A 101 6.94 3.93 -0.45
CA SER A 101 8.05 3.15 0.06
C SER A 101 8.99 2.69 -1.04
N ASP A 102 10.26 2.48 -0.70
CA ASP A 102 11.19 1.69 -1.49
C ASP A 102 10.89 0.19 -1.35
N SER A 103 11.64 -0.67 -2.06
CA SER A 103 11.43 -2.12 -2.03
C SER A 103 11.70 -2.75 -0.66
N THR A 104 12.45 -2.07 0.21
CA THR A 104 12.73 -2.54 1.58
C THR A 104 11.66 -2.10 2.59
N GLY A 105 10.66 -1.34 2.16
CA GLY A 105 9.57 -0.82 2.99
C GLY A 105 9.89 0.46 3.74
N ARG A 106 11.00 1.11 3.38
CA ARG A 106 11.39 2.42 3.93
C ARG A 106 10.85 3.54 3.06
N LEU A 107 10.78 4.75 3.60
CA LEU A 107 10.40 5.93 2.82
C LEU A 107 11.27 6.05 1.57
N HIS A 108 10.62 6.13 0.39
CA HIS A 108 11.30 6.15 -0.90
C HIS A 108 12.09 7.44 -1.13
N ASP A 109 11.48 8.59 -0.84
CA ASP A 109 12.08 9.91 -1.00
C ASP A 109 11.70 10.78 0.20
N PRO A 110 12.63 11.59 0.76
CA PRO A 110 12.36 12.46 1.90
C PRO A 110 11.44 13.64 1.57
N ASP A 111 11.22 13.97 0.30
CA ASP A 111 10.26 15.01 -0.09
C ASP A 111 8.83 14.45 -0.10
N PRO A 112 7.94 14.94 0.80
CA PRO A 112 6.57 14.44 0.90
C PRO A 112 5.74 14.69 -0.38
N ALA A 113 6.10 15.69 -1.18
CA ALA A 113 5.40 15.99 -2.43
C ALA A 113 5.71 14.96 -3.53
N ILE A 114 6.88 14.31 -3.47
CA ILE A 114 7.36 13.42 -4.55
C ILE A 114 6.89 11.99 -4.34
N SER A 115 6.89 11.47 -3.11
CA SER A 115 6.65 10.05 -2.89
C SER A 115 5.40 9.70 -2.09
N THR A 116 4.76 10.68 -1.45
CA THR A 116 3.68 10.43 -0.48
C THR A 116 2.44 11.31 -0.68
N CYS A 117 2.25 11.94 -1.83
CA CYS A 117 1.12 12.86 -2.03
C CYS A 117 1.00 13.88 -0.89
N ASP A 118 2.11 14.53 -0.53
CA ASP A 118 2.20 15.44 0.61
C ASP A 118 1.72 14.79 1.92
N ASN A 119 2.40 13.71 2.29
CA ASN A 119 2.05 12.89 3.46
C ASN A 119 0.57 12.47 3.51
N TRP A 120 0.05 12.09 2.33
CA TRP A 120 -1.32 11.55 2.15
C TRP A 120 -2.41 12.58 2.43
N THR A 121 -2.09 13.85 2.24
CA THR A 121 -3.05 14.96 2.44
C THR A 121 -3.46 15.64 1.15
N SER A 122 -2.70 15.47 0.06
CA SER A 122 -2.95 16.11 -1.23
C SER A 122 -3.67 15.19 -2.22
N ALA A 123 -4.56 15.79 -3.01
CA ALA A 123 -5.13 15.20 -4.22
C ALA A 123 -4.73 16.02 -5.48
N SER A 124 -3.69 16.85 -5.38
CA SER A 124 -3.17 17.65 -6.49
C SER A 124 -2.25 16.82 -7.38
N ASP A 125 -2.28 17.07 -8.68
CA ASP A 125 -1.36 16.48 -9.65
C ASP A 125 0.03 17.14 -9.66
N ASP A 126 0.23 18.18 -8.87
CA ASP A 126 1.57 18.72 -8.57
C ASP A 126 2.37 17.79 -7.65
N HIS A 127 1.70 16.87 -6.96
CA HIS A 127 2.29 15.88 -6.07
C HIS A 127 2.24 14.49 -6.71
N ARG A 128 3.04 13.56 -6.17
CA ARG A 128 3.11 12.17 -6.63
C ARG A 128 3.15 11.23 -5.43
N ALA A 129 2.96 9.96 -5.70
CA ALA A 129 3.17 8.88 -4.72
C ALA A 129 3.95 7.73 -5.34
N ARG A 130 4.87 7.14 -4.58
CA ARG A 130 5.48 5.86 -4.93
C ARG A 130 4.44 4.77 -4.82
N ILE A 131 4.38 3.89 -5.83
CA ILE A 131 3.42 2.78 -5.89
C ILE A 131 4.13 1.44 -6.11
N GLY A 132 3.47 0.35 -5.70
CA GLY A 132 3.82 -1.03 -6.03
C GLY A 132 2.71 -1.70 -6.83
N HIS A 133 3.00 -2.88 -7.39
CA HIS A 133 2.04 -3.68 -8.14
C HIS A 133 1.66 -4.95 -7.37
N HIS A 134 0.42 -5.07 -6.91
CA HIS A 134 -0.01 -6.25 -6.14
C HIS A 134 0.08 -7.56 -6.95
N ASP A 135 -0.04 -7.47 -8.27
CA ASP A 135 0.05 -8.62 -9.17
C ASP A 135 1.49 -8.91 -9.66
N ARG A 136 2.45 -8.02 -9.33
CA ARG A 136 3.86 -8.05 -9.76
C ARG A 136 4.07 -8.07 -11.27
N LEU A 137 3.13 -7.54 -12.03
CA LEU A 137 3.20 -7.49 -13.48
C LEU A 137 3.48 -6.05 -13.97
N GLY A 138 4.32 -5.94 -15.00
CA GLY A 138 4.66 -4.65 -15.60
C GLY A 138 5.62 -3.79 -14.76
N GLY A 139 5.96 -2.62 -15.30
CA GLY A 139 6.93 -1.72 -14.69
C GLY A 139 8.38 -2.12 -14.92
N ALA A 140 9.29 -1.40 -14.28
CA ALA A 140 10.74 -1.63 -14.39
C ALA A 140 11.23 -2.83 -13.55
N ASN A 141 10.43 -3.26 -12.58
CA ASN A 141 10.71 -4.38 -11.69
C ASN A 141 9.39 -5.05 -11.27
N ALA A 142 9.48 -6.18 -10.58
CA ALA A 142 8.33 -6.96 -10.10
C ALA A 142 8.01 -6.70 -8.62
N SER A 143 8.32 -5.52 -8.09
CA SER A 143 8.11 -5.20 -6.68
C SER A 143 6.62 -5.02 -6.38
N TRP A 144 6.17 -5.62 -5.29
CA TRP A 144 4.80 -5.45 -4.81
C TRP A 144 4.58 -4.06 -4.18
N ASN A 145 5.64 -3.41 -3.68
CA ASN A 145 5.56 -2.17 -2.91
C ASN A 145 6.33 -0.98 -3.52
N SER A 146 7.15 -1.15 -4.57
CA SER A 146 7.96 -0.06 -5.12
C SER A 146 8.32 -0.26 -6.59
N VAL A 147 7.47 0.17 -7.51
CA VAL A 147 7.69 0.01 -8.95
C VAL A 147 7.98 1.34 -9.64
N HIS A 148 7.09 2.30 -9.55
CA HIS A 148 7.20 3.64 -10.15
C HIS A 148 6.40 4.67 -9.36
N ASP A 149 6.47 5.93 -9.76
CA ASP A 149 5.66 6.98 -9.19
C ASP A 149 4.35 7.12 -9.97
N ALA A 150 3.25 7.39 -9.27
CA ALA A 150 2.00 7.78 -9.89
C ALA A 150 2.19 9.10 -10.66
N ARG A 151 1.36 9.33 -11.69
CA ARG A 151 1.40 10.55 -12.49
C ARG A 151 1.07 11.79 -11.68
N GLY A 152 0.18 11.67 -10.72
CA GLY A 152 -0.31 12.69 -9.81
C GLY A 152 -1.12 12.05 -8.70
N CYS A 153 -1.66 12.85 -7.79
CA CYS A 153 -2.43 12.37 -6.64
C CYS A 153 -3.95 12.54 -6.80
N SER A 154 -4.42 13.11 -7.91
CA SER A 154 -5.84 13.10 -8.22
C SER A 154 -6.33 11.69 -8.57
N GLN A 155 -7.60 11.40 -8.29
CA GLN A 155 -8.22 10.13 -8.68
C GLN A 155 -8.04 9.83 -10.18
N ALA A 156 -8.16 10.84 -11.03
CA ALA A 156 -7.98 10.70 -12.48
C ALA A 156 -6.55 10.26 -12.84
N SER A 157 -5.54 10.85 -12.21
CA SER A 157 -4.13 10.52 -12.44
C SER A 157 -3.76 9.14 -11.90
N LEU A 158 -4.31 8.73 -10.75
CA LEU A 158 -4.13 7.39 -10.20
C LEU A 158 -4.76 6.32 -11.11
N VAL A 159 -5.97 6.55 -11.61
CA VAL A 159 -6.62 5.63 -12.56
C VAL A 159 -5.85 5.56 -13.88
N ALA A 160 -5.30 6.67 -14.35
CA ALA A 160 -4.57 6.73 -15.62
C ALA A 160 -3.26 5.94 -15.62
N THR A 161 -2.69 5.61 -14.48
CA THR A 161 -1.49 4.76 -14.35
C THR A 161 -1.81 3.28 -14.11
N GLY A 162 -3.05 2.95 -13.80
CA GLY A 162 -3.48 1.57 -13.53
C GLY A 162 -3.82 1.30 -12.07
N GLY A 163 -4.12 2.36 -11.33
CA GLY A 163 -4.56 2.31 -9.93
C GLY A 163 -6.00 2.73 -9.73
N ASP A 164 -6.37 2.89 -8.48
CA ASP A 164 -7.68 3.41 -8.04
C ASP A 164 -7.59 4.05 -6.64
N GLY A 165 -6.40 4.46 -6.23
CA GLY A 165 -6.14 4.95 -4.88
C GLY A 165 -6.15 3.87 -3.80
N LEU A 166 -5.87 2.62 -4.18
CA LEU A 166 -5.84 1.48 -3.27
C LEU A 166 -4.61 1.48 -2.37
N LEU A 167 -4.75 0.89 -1.19
CA LEU A 167 -3.72 0.77 -0.16
C LEU A 167 -3.61 -0.69 0.30
N TYR A 168 -2.42 -1.12 0.71
CA TYR A 168 -2.28 -2.35 1.48
C TYR A 168 -2.64 -2.12 2.95
N CYS A 169 -3.29 -3.11 3.53
CA CYS A 169 -3.71 -3.14 4.92
C CYS A 169 -3.15 -4.39 5.61
N PHE A 170 -2.49 -4.21 6.75
CA PHE A 170 -1.93 -5.30 7.55
C PHE A 170 -2.50 -5.27 8.97
N SER A 171 -2.74 -6.45 9.55
CA SER A 171 -2.91 -6.58 10.98
C SER A 171 -1.55 -6.42 11.67
N ALA A 172 -1.48 -5.58 12.69
CA ALA A 172 -0.26 -5.32 13.47
C ALA A 172 -0.23 -6.08 14.81
N ASP A 173 -1.22 -6.94 15.03
CA ASP A 173 -1.36 -7.76 16.27
C ASP A 173 -0.57 -9.06 16.15
#